data_8e866e3210901751f8130c440707a370
#
_entry.id   8e866e3210901751f8130c440707a370
#
_cell.length_a   1.000
_cell.length_b   1.000
_cell.length_c   1.000
_cell.angle_alpha   90.00
_cell.angle_beta   90.00
_cell.angle_gamma   90.00
#
_symmetry.space_group_name_H-M   'P 1'
#
loop_
_entity.id
_entity.type
_entity.pdbx_description
1 polymer ?
#
loop_
_entity_poly.entity_id
_entity_poly.type
_entity_poly.pdbx_seq_one_letter_code
_entity_poly.pdbx_strand_id
1 'polypeptide(L)'
;MRTAAYQQCINPACKATYDVRQVAVACTKCGSLVDVRYDWSKLPLPRGLGFFEHRWSTKGTQIEGRLDFSGVWRIRELMPFYDHEDEIVTIGEGRTTLQQADLLGARLGMKSGSLLLNTKDSIPAARSKTTA
;
A
#
# COMPACT_ATOMS: atom_id res chain seq x y z
N MET A 1 0.30 23.96 -7.49
CA MET A 1 -0.74 23.33 -6.65
C MET A 1 -0.18 23.11 -5.25
N ARG A 2 -0.83 23.55 -4.16
CA ARG A 2 -0.41 23.18 -2.80
C ARG A 2 -0.77 21.72 -2.63
N THR A 3 0.24 20.86 -2.57
CA THR A 3 0.05 19.44 -2.32
C THR A 3 -0.61 19.22 -0.96
N ALA A 4 -1.59 18.33 -0.89
CA ALA A 4 -2.26 17.99 0.36
C ALA A 4 -1.36 17.18 1.32
N ALA A 5 -0.14 16.86 0.89
CA ALA A 5 0.86 16.17 1.69
C ALA A 5 2.19 16.94 1.68
N TYR A 6 2.94 16.83 2.76
CA TYR A 6 4.28 17.40 2.93
C TYR A 6 5.11 16.53 3.86
N GLN A 7 6.42 16.62 3.79
CA GLN A 7 7.30 15.95 4.74
C GLN A 7 7.62 16.89 5.91
N GLN A 8 7.69 16.37 7.12
CA GLN A 8 8.05 17.13 8.32
C GLN A 8 9.08 16.37 9.15
N CYS A 9 10.07 17.09 9.65
CA CYS A 9 11.01 16.54 10.60
C CYS A 9 10.31 16.08 11.88
N ILE A 10 10.61 14.84 12.31
CA ILE A 10 10.02 14.27 13.53
C ILE A 10 10.52 14.91 14.82
N ASN A 11 11.67 15.62 14.76
CA ASN A 11 12.22 16.32 15.92
C ASN A 11 11.34 17.51 16.30
N PRO A 12 10.72 17.50 17.51
CA PRO A 12 9.78 18.53 17.94
C PRO A 12 10.40 19.91 18.06
N ALA A 13 11.73 20.00 18.26
CA ALA A 13 12.45 21.26 18.31
C ALA A 13 12.77 21.83 16.93
N CYS A 14 12.80 20.98 15.88
CA CYS A 14 13.18 21.40 14.53
C CYS A 14 11.95 21.68 13.64
N LYS A 15 11.04 20.74 13.50
CA LYS A 15 9.79 20.81 12.71
C LYS A 15 9.96 21.33 11.28
N ALA A 16 11.15 21.22 10.68
CA ALA A 16 11.40 21.65 9.31
C ALA A 16 10.48 20.90 8.34
N THR A 17 9.96 21.57 7.34
CA THR A 17 9.05 21.00 6.33
C THR A 17 9.68 21.00 4.96
N TYR A 18 9.33 19.98 4.15
CA TYR A 18 9.84 19.76 2.80
C TYR A 18 8.68 19.37 1.87
N ASP A 19 8.88 19.57 0.58
CA ASP A 19 7.94 19.07 -0.42
C ASP A 19 7.89 17.53 -0.37
N VAL A 20 6.68 16.96 -0.48
CA VAL A 20 6.50 15.50 -0.45
C VAL A 20 7.21 14.77 -1.60
N ARG A 21 7.44 15.44 -2.73
CA ARG A 21 8.15 14.91 -3.89
C ARG A 21 9.67 14.93 -3.73
N GLN A 22 10.17 15.66 -2.75
CA GLN A 22 11.58 15.67 -2.47
C GLN A 22 11.98 14.37 -1.79
N VAL A 23 12.94 13.65 -2.38
CA VAL A 23 13.47 12.43 -1.75
C VAL A 23 14.36 12.84 -0.59
N ALA A 24 13.82 12.82 0.63
CA ALA A 24 14.54 13.13 1.85
C ALA A 24 14.39 11.99 2.86
N VAL A 25 15.47 11.32 3.18
CA VAL A 25 15.52 10.31 4.24
C VAL A 25 15.74 10.95 5.61
N ALA A 26 16.47 12.05 5.65
CA ALA A 26 16.81 12.77 6.86
C ALA A 26 16.62 14.28 6.69
N CYS A 27 16.29 14.94 7.79
CA CYS A 27 16.17 16.38 7.87
C CYS A 27 17.52 17.07 7.60
N THR A 28 17.57 17.96 6.63
CA THR A 28 18.81 18.70 6.28
C THR A 28 19.25 19.70 7.36
N LYS A 29 18.35 20.03 8.31
CA LYS A 29 18.67 20.98 9.39
C LYS A 29 19.23 20.30 10.64
N CYS A 30 18.77 19.09 10.99
CA CYS A 30 19.16 18.47 12.26
C CYS A 30 19.48 16.96 12.14
N GLY A 31 19.45 16.38 10.94
CA GLY A 31 19.76 14.95 10.72
C GLY A 31 18.70 13.96 11.19
N SER A 32 17.62 14.40 11.86
CA SER A 32 16.54 13.50 12.30
C SER A 32 15.72 13.00 11.10
N LEU A 33 14.99 11.91 11.27
CA LEU A 33 14.09 11.40 10.23
C LEU A 33 13.00 12.42 9.86
N VAL A 34 12.45 12.23 8.66
CA VAL A 34 11.28 12.98 8.20
C VAL A 34 10.10 12.01 8.06
N ASP A 35 8.90 12.54 8.29
CA ASP A 35 7.63 11.81 8.23
C ASP A 35 6.69 12.52 7.26
N VAL A 36 5.81 11.79 6.59
CA VAL A 36 4.80 12.35 5.70
C VAL A 36 3.60 12.82 6.52
N ARG A 37 3.24 14.07 6.34
CA ARG A 37 2.09 14.72 6.99
C ARG A 37 1.06 15.10 5.94
N TYR A 38 -0.21 15.03 6.32
CA TYR A 38 -1.34 15.32 5.47
C TYR A 38 -2.12 16.52 5.97
N ASP A 39 -2.53 17.35 5.04
CA ASP A 39 -3.59 18.34 5.27
C ASP A 39 -4.92 17.70 4.85
N TRP A 40 -5.55 17.04 5.78
CA TRP A 40 -6.78 16.27 5.57
C TRP A 40 -7.94 17.11 5.01
N SER A 41 -7.92 18.42 5.25
CA SER A 41 -8.95 19.33 4.73
C SER A 41 -8.89 19.52 3.21
N LYS A 42 -7.75 19.17 2.59
CA LYS A 42 -7.51 19.31 1.15
C LYS A 42 -7.62 18.01 0.37
N LEU A 43 -7.83 16.89 1.06
CA LEU A 43 -7.98 15.58 0.42
C LEU A 43 -9.44 15.29 0.13
N PRO A 44 -9.78 14.86 -1.10
CA PRO A 44 -11.13 14.43 -1.46
C PRO A 44 -11.41 13.03 -0.90
N LEU A 45 -11.52 12.94 0.44
CA LEU A 45 -11.68 11.66 1.11
C LEU A 45 -13.08 11.10 0.89
N PRO A 46 -13.20 9.81 0.54
CA PRO A 46 -14.49 9.12 0.53
C PRO A 46 -15.08 9.03 1.94
N ARG A 47 -16.42 8.98 2.01
CA ARG A 47 -17.15 9.01 3.28
C ARG A 47 -17.01 7.77 4.17
N GLY A 48 -16.35 6.70 3.69
CA GLY A 48 -16.17 5.48 4.46
C GLY A 48 -15.32 4.44 3.75
N LEU A 49 -14.94 3.40 4.50
CA LEU A 49 -14.10 2.31 4.01
C LEU A 49 -14.75 1.51 2.89
N GLY A 50 -16.08 1.41 2.83
CA GLY A 50 -16.81 0.68 1.79
C GLY A 50 -16.47 1.13 0.36
N PHE A 51 -16.07 2.39 0.19
CA PHE A 51 -15.57 2.88 -1.10
C PHE A 51 -14.33 2.13 -1.57
N PHE A 52 -13.37 1.91 -0.67
CA PHE A 52 -12.13 1.19 -0.98
C PHE A 52 -12.35 -0.33 -1.06
N GLU A 53 -13.29 -0.87 -0.27
CA GLU A 53 -13.66 -2.28 -0.28
C GLU A 53 -14.35 -2.67 -1.58
N HIS A 54 -15.19 -1.78 -2.14
CA HIS A 54 -15.82 -2.01 -3.44
C HIS A 54 -14.78 -2.21 -4.55
N ARG A 55 -13.70 -1.44 -4.55
CA ARG A 55 -12.59 -1.62 -5.48
C ARG A 55 -11.91 -2.99 -5.36
N TRP A 56 -11.91 -3.59 -4.18
CA TRP A 56 -11.34 -4.91 -3.96
C TRP A 56 -12.11 -6.01 -4.68
N SER A 57 -13.39 -5.83 -4.90
CA SER A 57 -14.26 -6.78 -5.59
C SER A 57 -14.14 -6.72 -7.11
N THR A 58 -13.60 -5.62 -7.65
CA THR A 58 -13.43 -5.47 -9.10
C THR A 58 -12.34 -6.43 -9.58
N LYS A 59 -12.71 -7.34 -10.50
CA LYS A 59 -11.77 -8.26 -11.14
C LYS A 59 -10.87 -7.45 -12.07
N GLY A 60 -9.67 -7.13 -11.61
CA GLY A 60 -8.69 -6.32 -12.32
C GLY A 60 -8.08 -7.03 -13.53
N THR A 61 -8.89 -7.28 -14.55
CA THR A 61 -8.41 -7.81 -15.86
C THR A 61 -8.10 -6.71 -16.86
N GLN A 62 -8.47 -5.45 -16.57
CA GLN A 62 -8.23 -4.30 -17.42
C GLN A 62 -7.18 -3.38 -16.79
N ILE A 63 -6.52 -2.57 -17.62
CA ILE A 63 -5.49 -1.60 -17.19
C ILE A 63 -6.05 -0.66 -16.10
N GLU A 64 -7.30 -0.25 -16.24
CA GLU A 64 -8.01 0.61 -15.27
C GLU A 64 -8.25 -0.08 -13.91
N GLY A 65 -8.51 -1.41 -13.91
CA GLY A 65 -8.67 -2.20 -12.68
C GLY A 65 -7.36 -2.57 -11.97
N ARG A 66 -6.21 -2.33 -12.59
CA ARG A 66 -4.91 -2.74 -12.03
C ARG A 66 -4.59 -2.02 -10.72
N LEU A 67 -4.87 -0.73 -10.63
CA LEU A 67 -4.66 0.04 -9.39
C LEU A 67 -5.65 -0.37 -8.29
N ASP A 68 -6.89 -0.66 -8.65
CA ASP A 68 -7.91 -1.12 -7.71
C ASP A 68 -7.59 -2.52 -7.16
N PHE A 69 -6.89 -3.33 -7.98
CA PHE A 69 -6.41 -4.65 -7.55
C PHE A 69 -5.20 -4.58 -6.62
N SER A 70 -4.41 -3.52 -6.65
CA SER A 70 -3.29 -3.32 -5.73
C SER A 70 -3.78 -3.15 -4.29
N GLY A 71 -3.12 -3.78 -3.34
CA GLY A 71 -3.36 -3.57 -1.92
C GLY A 71 -2.97 -2.19 -1.44
N VAL A 72 -2.06 -1.53 -2.16
CA VAL A 72 -1.53 -0.19 -1.86
C VAL A 72 -2.32 0.88 -2.62
N TRP A 73 -2.34 0.81 -3.95
CA TRP A 73 -2.92 1.86 -4.80
C TRP A 73 -4.45 1.90 -4.82
N ARG A 74 -5.12 0.91 -4.28
CA ARG A 74 -6.59 0.98 -4.10
C ARG A 74 -7.03 2.13 -3.20
N ILE A 75 -6.11 2.64 -2.35
CA ILE A 75 -6.34 3.78 -1.46
C ILE A 75 -5.58 5.04 -1.92
N ARG A 76 -5.37 5.18 -3.22
CA ARG A 76 -4.54 6.23 -3.84
C ARG A 76 -4.95 7.66 -3.52
N GLU A 77 -6.20 7.89 -3.13
CA GLU A 77 -6.66 9.18 -2.64
C GLU A 77 -5.95 9.63 -1.36
N LEU A 78 -5.40 8.67 -0.62
CA LEU A 78 -4.57 8.94 0.57
C LEU A 78 -3.08 9.09 0.23
N MET A 79 -2.70 8.98 -1.04
CA MET A 79 -1.31 9.06 -1.50
C MET A 79 -1.13 10.14 -2.57
N PRO A 80 -1.27 11.44 -2.24
CA PRO A 80 -1.27 12.53 -3.22
C PRO A 80 0.14 12.92 -3.66
N PHE A 81 0.98 11.93 -4.06
CA PHE A 81 2.38 12.17 -4.48
C PHE A 81 2.60 11.88 -5.96
N TYR A 82 1.58 11.51 -6.70
CA TYR A 82 1.62 11.32 -8.15
C TYR A 82 0.77 12.37 -8.84
N ASP A 83 1.05 12.63 -10.12
CA ASP A 83 0.29 13.59 -10.92
C ASP A 83 -0.78 12.89 -11.75
N HIS A 84 -0.45 11.75 -12.35
CA HIS A 84 -1.35 10.99 -13.23
C HIS A 84 -1.35 9.50 -12.86
N GLU A 85 -2.52 8.85 -12.89
CA GLU A 85 -2.66 7.43 -12.54
C GLU A 85 -1.94 6.49 -13.51
N ASP A 86 -1.71 6.90 -14.74
CA ASP A 86 -0.97 6.15 -15.75
C ASP A 86 0.54 6.07 -15.48
N GLU A 87 1.08 7.00 -14.68
CA GLU A 87 2.47 6.96 -14.21
C GLU A 87 2.71 5.90 -13.13
N ILE A 88 1.63 5.38 -12.52
CA ILE A 88 1.74 4.42 -11.43
C ILE A 88 2.06 3.02 -11.96
N VAL A 89 3.19 2.48 -11.54
CA VAL A 89 3.57 1.10 -11.77
C VAL A 89 3.17 0.25 -10.57
N THR A 90 2.40 -0.81 -10.80
CA THR A 90 1.98 -1.76 -9.76
C THR A 90 2.11 -3.19 -10.25
N ILE A 91 2.48 -4.08 -9.35
CA ILE A 91 2.54 -5.54 -9.54
C ILE A 91 1.46 -6.26 -8.71
N GLY A 92 0.48 -5.52 -8.16
CA GLY A 92 -0.55 -6.05 -7.26
C GLY A 92 -0.05 -6.21 -5.82
N GLU A 93 0.96 -5.43 -5.44
CA GLU A 93 1.57 -5.43 -4.10
C GLU A 93 0.56 -5.12 -2.98
N GLY A 94 0.92 -5.46 -1.74
CA GLY A 94 0.12 -5.18 -0.55
C GLY A 94 -1.09 -6.09 -0.35
N ARG A 95 -1.30 -7.10 -1.21
CA ARG A 95 -2.35 -8.11 -1.03
C ARG A 95 -1.81 -9.28 -0.21
N THR A 96 -1.81 -9.10 1.08
CA THR A 96 -1.44 -10.17 2.00
C THR A 96 -2.59 -11.16 2.09
N THR A 97 -2.36 -12.39 1.66
CA THR A 97 -3.37 -13.45 1.69
C THR A 97 -3.31 -14.21 3.01
N LEU A 98 -4.44 -14.33 3.67
CA LEU A 98 -4.61 -15.18 4.84
C LEU A 98 -5.18 -16.53 4.38
N GLN A 99 -4.36 -17.57 4.44
CA GLN A 99 -4.75 -18.93 4.01
C GLN A 99 -4.99 -19.84 5.21
N GLN A 100 -6.12 -20.53 5.20
CA GLN A 100 -6.41 -21.55 6.20
C GLN A 100 -5.54 -22.79 5.93
N ALA A 101 -4.81 -23.26 6.94
CA ALA A 101 -3.84 -24.35 6.85
C ALA A 101 -4.25 -25.55 7.70
N ASP A 102 -5.41 -26.12 7.42
CA ASP A 102 -6.01 -27.21 8.22
C ASP A 102 -5.16 -28.46 8.27
N LEU A 103 -4.52 -28.86 7.15
CA LEU A 103 -3.64 -30.03 7.14
C LEU A 103 -2.45 -29.87 8.08
N LEU A 104 -1.86 -28.68 8.13
CA LEU A 104 -0.76 -28.38 9.04
C LEU A 104 -1.30 -28.28 10.48
N GLY A 105 -2.43 -27.64 10.66
CA GLY A 105 -3.12 -27.52 11.95
C GLY A 105 -3.41 -28.87 12.58
N ALA A 106 -3.95 -29.82 11.80
CA ALA A 106 -4.22 -31.18 12.25
C ALA A 106 -2.96 -31.91 12.71
N ARG A 107 -1.84 -31.77 11.98
CA ARG A 107 -0.54 -32.36 12.39
C ARG A 107 0.00 -31.77 13.71
N LEU A 108 -0.40 -30.54 14.04
CA LEU A 108 -0.04 -29.84 15.28
C LEU A 108 -1.08 -30.03 16.39
N GLY A 109 -2.10 -30.87 16.18
CA GLY A 109 -3.17 -31.09 17.15
C GLY A 109 -4.13 -29.92 17.33
N MET A 110 -4.19 -28.99 16.38
CA MET A 110 -5.06 -27.81 16.40
C MET A 110 -6.43 -28.14 15.80
N LYS A 111 -7.46 -27.42 16.25
CA LYS A 111 -8.80 -27.51 15.65
C LYS A 111 -8.80 -26.96 14.24
N SER A 112 -9.67 -27.50 13.36
CA SER A 112 -9.90 -26.95 12.01
C SER A 112 -10.26 -25.45 12.09
N GLY A 113 -9.72 -24.66 11.20
CA GLY A 113 -9.90 -23.20 11.16
C GLY A 113 -9.05 -22.40 12.15
N SER A 114 -8.28 -23.07 13.04
CA SER A 114 -7.49 -22.37 14.05
C SER A 114 -6.12 -21.87 13.55
N LEU A 115 -5.61 -22.44 12.46
CA LEU A 115 -4.32 -22.05 11.89
C LEU A 115 -4.52 -21.30 10.60
N LEU A 116 -4.11 -20.03 10.60
CA LEU A 116 -4.08 -19.16 9.43
C LEU A 116 -2.65 -18.77 9.12
N LEU A 117 -2.23 -18.95 7.88
CA LEU A 117 -0.92 -18.54 7.39
C LEU A 117 -1.05 -17.23 6.60
N ASN A 118 -0.23 -16.26 6.97
CA ASN A 118 -0.12 -15.01 6.26
C ASN A 118 1.03 -15.12 5.26
N THR A 119 0.72 -15.14 3.97
CA THR A 119 1.71 -15.16 2.90
C THR A 119 1.96 -13.74 2.41
N LYS A 120 3.17 -13.23 2.64
CA LYS A 120 3.59 -11.89 2.19
C LYS A 120 3.99 -11.86 0.71
N ASP A 121 4.28 -13.01 0.13
CA ASP A 121 4.83 -13.15 -1.22
C ASP A 121 3.79 -13.74 -2.17
N SER A 122 2.83 -12.91 -2.59
CA SER A 122 1.98 -13.23 -3.73
C SER A 122 2.61 -12.73 -5.03
N ILE A 123 3.91 -12.98 -5.25
CA ILE A 123 4.49 -12.82 -6.58
C ILE A 123 4.08 -14.09 -7.35
N PRO A 124 3.29 -13.99 -8.44
CA PRO A 124 3.04 -15.15 -9.28
C PRO A 124 4.39 -15.68 -9.76
N ALA A 125 4.78 -16.87 -9.33
CA ALA A 125 5.96 -17.51 -9.85
C ALA A 125 5.78 -17.61 -11.37
N ALA A 126 6.63 -16.92 -12.13
CA ALA A 126 6.68 -17.08 -13.57
C ALA A 126 6.94 -18.56 -13.83
N ARG A 127 5.94 -19.28 -14.40
CA ARG A 127 6.16 -20.64 -14.85
C ARG A 127 7.24 -20.61 -15.90
N SER A 128 8.43 -21.06 -15.56
CA SER A 128 9.42 -21.41 -16.56
C SER A 128 8.82 -22.55 -17.37
N LYS A 129 8.48 -22.28 -18.63
CA LYS A 129 8.21 -23.34 -19.60
C LYS A 129 9.54 -24.03 -19.85
N THR A 130 9.79 -25.11 -19.14
CA THR A 130 10.83 -26.07 -19.56
C THR A 130 10.26 -26.78 -20.78
N THR A 131 10.68 -26.36 -21.96
CA THR A 131 10.48 -27.12 -23.21
C THR A 131 11.39 -28.34 -23.10
N ALA A 132 10.79 -29.53 -23.07
CA ALA A 132 11.44 -30.80 -23.33
C ALA A 132 11.69 -30.94 -24.83
#